data_abe51877e12ae823c3bf5c73b82ba365
#
_entry.id   abe51877e12ae823c3bf5c73b82ba365
#
_cell.length_a   1.000
_cell.length_b   1.000
_cell.length_c   1.000
_cell.angle_alpha   90.00
_cell.angle_beta   90.00
_cell.angle_gamma   90.00
#
_symmetry.space_group_name_H-M   'P 1'
#
loop_
_entity.id
_entity.type
_entity.pdbx_description
1 polymer ?
#
loop_
_entity_poly.entity_id
_entity_poly.type
_entity_poly.pdbx_seq_one_letter_code
_entity_poly.pdbx_strand_id
1 'polypeptide(L)'
;MSEAAVLARTSNGPITQERLHQDLTNIGLKAGMTLMVHTALSRIGWGCGGAQTLIAALLDAIGPNGNLVMSAQSPQLSDPQHWSDPPVPETWWETIRQNHPPFDACQTPTSRCGVVPEAFRLWPGTRRSSHPLVSLCAKGPAAEMLLADQPLHDPLGEASPLAKLEKLNALILMIGCGWETCTALHLAERRALPNAPRFSDGAPVIINGERQWISINMPLMDSETFVPVGQKIDGQSFMQHGHIGESFARFFPLQAASQIAEKLLRVS
;
A
#
# COMPACT_ATOMS: atom_id res chain seq x y z
N MET A 1 15.33 -10.41 5.07
CA MET A 1 15.62 -11.85 4.80
C MET A 1 16.70 -11.89 3.74
N SER A 2 17.73 -12.71 3.86
CA SER A 2 18.79 -12.85 2.83
C SER A 2 18.29 -13.64 1.64
N GLU A 3 18.88 -13.43 0.46
CA GLU A 3 18.55 -14.17 -0.77
C GLU A 3 18.74 -15.69 -0.59
N ALA A 4 19.80 -16.10 0.11
CA ALA A 4 20.02 -17.51 0.47
C ALA A 4 18.85 -18.12 1.25
N ALA A 5 18.26 -17.37 2.17
CA ALA A 5 17.10 -17.84 2.93
C ALA A 5 15.83 -17.92 2.07
N VAL A 6 15.70 -17.05 1.05
CA VAL A 6 14.59 -17.13 0.08
C VAL A 6 14.76 -18.35 -0.81
N LEU A 7 15.98 -18.60 -1.32
CA LEU A 7 16.31 -19.79 -2.13
C LEU A 7 16.00 -21.09 -1.36
N ALA A 8 16.44 -21.19 -0.10
CA ALA A 8 16.22 -22.39 0.74
C ALA A 8 14.74 -22.72 0.98
N ARG A 9 13.85 -21.74 0.84
CA ARG A 9 12.39 -21.89 1.03
C ARG A 9 11.65 -22.18 -0.27
N THR A 10 12.32 -22.04 -1.41
CA THR A 10 11.71 -22.27 -2.73
C THR A 10 11.82 -23.74 -3.08
N SER A 11 10.79 -24.51 -2.76
CA SER A 11 10.85 -25.99 -2.78
C SER A 11 10.59 -26.63 -4.16
N ASN A 12 9.83 -25.93 -5.04
CA ASN A 12 9.34 -26.49 -6.29
C ASN A 12 9.94 -25.79 -7.53
N GLY A 13 11.22 -25.44 -7.47
CA GLY A 13 11.91 -24.70 -8.53
C GLY A 13 11.59 -23.20 -8.52
N PRO A 14 12.22 -22.42 -9.41
CA PRO A 14 12.07 -20.96 -9.43
C PRO A 14 10.64 -20.56 -9.73
N ILE A 15 10.19 -19.48 -9.11
CA ILE A 15 8.88 -18.89 -9.37
C ILE A 15 8.94 -18.16 -10.72
N THR A 16 8.10 -18.58 -11.67
CA THR A 16 8.00 -17.98 -13.01
C THR A 16 6.76 -17.09 -13.12
N GLN A 17 6.70 -16.25 -14.15
CA GLN A 17 5.51 -15.44 -14.43
C GLN A 17 4.28 -16.32 -14.69
N GLU A 18 4.43 -17.40 -15.43
CA GLU A 18 3.35 -18.34 -15.73
C GLU A 18 2.78 -18.99 -14.45
N ARG A 19 3.66 -19.45 -13.53
CA ARG A 19 3.23 -19.98 -12.22
C ARG A 19 2.47 -18.92 -11.42
N LEU A 20 2.99 -17.68 -11.33
CA LEU A 20 2.31 -16.60 -10.64
C LEU A 20 0.95 -16.28 -11.25
N HIS A 21 0.85 -16.24 -12.59
CA HIS A 21 -0.41 -16.01 -13.29
C HIS A 21 -1.43 -17.11 -12.98
N GLN A 22 -1.01 -18.38 -12.97
CA GLN A 22 -1.87 -19.50 -12.62
C GLN A 22 -2.34 -19.41 -11.15
N ASP A 23 -1.44 -19.12 -10.22
CA ASP A 23 -1.78 -18.97 -8.80
C ASP A 23 -2.77 -17.81 -8.58
N LEU A 24 -2.57 -16.68 -9.26
CA LEU A 24 -3.45 -15.52 -9.24
C LEU A 24 -4.85 -15.85 -9.78
N THR A 25 -4.91 -16.61 -10.86
CA THR A 25 -6.19 -17.09 -11.44
C THR A 25 -6.91 -18.05 -10.49
N ASN A 26 -6.17 -18.97 -9.89
CA ASN A 26 -6.71 -19.97 -8.96
C ASN A 26 -7.32 -19.33 -7.70
N ILE A 27 -6.75 -18.22 -7.19
CA ILE A 27 -7.30 -17.49 -6.03
C ILE A 27 -8.53 -16.65 -6.42
N GLY A 28 -8.85 -16.54 -7.71
CA GLY A 28 -10.05 -15.87 -8.21
C GLY A 28 -9.82 -14.53 -8.91
N LEU A 29 -8.57 -14.13 -9.17
CA LEU A 29 -8.27 -12.92 -9.92
C LEU A 29 -8.74 -13.05 -11.38
N LYS A 30 -9.36 -12.02 -11.92
CA LYS A 30 -9.94 -12.01 -13.29
C LYS A 30 -9.65 -10.68 -13.99
N ALA A 31 -9.70 -10.74 -15.31
CA ALA A 31 -9.59 -9.56 -16.16
C ALA A 31 -10.66 -8.51 -15.83
N GLY A 32 -10.27 -7.23 -15.90
CA GLY A 32 -11.12 -6.07 -15.62
C GLY A 32 -11.25 -5.70 -14.14
N MET A 33 -10.69 -6.48 -13.21
CA MET A 33 -10.78 -6.18 -11.77
C MET A 33 -9.95 -4.95 -11.39
N THR A 34 -10.45 -4.18 -10.42
CA THR A 34 -9.66 -3.18 -9.69
C THR A 34 -9.07 -3.84 -8.45
N LEU A 35 -7.75 -3.85 -8.36
CA LEU A 35 -6.99 -4.60 -7.38
C LEU A 35 -6.03 -3.70 -6.61
N MET A 36 -6.11 -3.70 -5.27
CA MET A 36 -5.05 -3.16 -4.43
C MET A 36 -4.23 -4.31 -3.83
N VAL A 37 -2.89 -4.22 -3.96
CA VAL A 37 -1.97 -5.29 -3.56
C VAL A 37 -1.08 -4.86 -2.42
N HIS A 38 -0.99 -5.74 -1.41
CA HIS A 38 0.02 -5.72 -0.35
C HIS A 38 0.87 -6.99 -0.45
N THR A 39 2.18 -6.87 -0.41
CA THR A 39 3.05 -8.02 -0.65
C THR A 39 4.37 -7.97 0.11
N ALA A 40 4.81 -9.13 0.59
CA ALA A 40 6.14 -9.38 1.09
C ALA A 40 6.89 -10.31 0.10
N LEU A 41 7.57 -9.72 -0.90
CA LEU A 41 8.22 -10.46 -1.99
C LEU A 41 9.11 -11.61 -1.48
N SER A 42 9.87 -11.38 -0.41
CA SER A 42 10.76 -12.39 0.17
C SER A 42 10.04 -13.65 0.69
N ARG A 43 8.72 -13.59 0.84
CA ARG A 43 7.91 -14.74 1.25
C ARG A 43 7.33 -15.52 0.07
N ILE A 44 7.28 -14.94 -1.12
CA ILE A 44 6.76 -15.60 -2.34
C ILE A 44 7.68 -16.73 -2.80
N GLY A 45 8.96 -16.68 -2.45
CA GLY A 45 10.00 -17.56 -2.93
C GLY A 45 10.93 -16.85 -3.92
N TRP A 46 11.98 -17.56 -4.35
CA TRP A 46 12.90 -17.02 -5.34
C TRP A 46 12.27 -17.06 -6.73
N GLY A 47 12.09 -15.90 -7.34
CA GLY A 47 11.43 -15.74 -8.64
C GLY A 47 12.37 -15.18 -9.70
N CYS A 48 12.27 -15.71 -10.92
CA CYS A 48 12.95 -15.16 -12.09
C CYS A 48 12.50 -13.71 -12.31
N GLY A 49 13.41 -12.73 -12.15
CA GLY A 49 13.07 -11.30 -12.29
C GLY A 49 12.39 -10.65 -11.05
N GLY A 50 12.14 -11.40 -9.99
CA GLY A 50 11.70 -10.87 -8.70
C GLY A 50 10.43 -9.99 -8.78
N ALA A 51 10.53 -8.73 -8.32
CA ALA A 51 9.40 -7.80 -8.30
C ALA A 51 8.83 -7.52 -9.70
N GLN A 52 9.69 -7.46 -10.73
CA GLN A 52 9.27 -7.21 -12.10
C GLN A 52 8.33 -8.31 -12.60
N THR A 53 8.66 -9.56 -12.34
CA THR A 53 7.85 -10.72 -12.76
C THR A 53 6.51 -10.77 -12.03
N LEU A 54 6.48 -10.46 -10.74
CA LEU A 54 5.22 -10.37 -10.00
C LEU A 54 4.31 -9.26 -10.56
N ILE A 55 4.86 -8.07 -10.82
CA ILE A 55 4.08 -6.96 -11.40
C ILE A 55 3.54 -7.34 -12.78
N ALA A 56 4.38 -7.96 -13.63
CA ALA A 56 3.95 -8.42 -14.95
C ALA A 56 2.82 -9.45 -14.87
N ALA A 57 2.91 -10.43 -13.96
CA ALA A 57 1.86 -11.43 -13.74
C ALA A 57 0.55 -10.81 -13.24
N LEU A 58 0.63 -9.83 -12.31
CA LEU A 58 -0.55 -9.11 -11.81
C LEU A 58 -1.25 -8.32 -12.92
N LEU A 59 -0.48 -7.56 -13.71
CA LEU A 59 -1.02 -6.77 -14.82
C LEU A 59 -1.61 -7.64 -15.95
N ASP A 60 -0.96 -8.77 -16.24
CA ASP A 60 -1.45 -9.74 -17.20
C ASP A 60 -2.77 -10.38 -16.75
N ALA A 61 -2.87 -10.78 -15.49
CA ALA A 61 -4.08 -11.39 -14.92
C ALA A 61 -5.28 -10.44 -14.90
N ILE A 62 -5.09 -9.15 -14.59
CA ILE A 62 -6.18 -8.17 -14.62
C ILE A 62 -6.45 -7.61 -16.03
N GLY A 63 -5.49 -7.75 -16.96
CA GLY A 63 -5.60 -7.28 -18.33
C GLY A 63 -5.70 -5.74 -18.47
N PRO A 64 -5.86 -5.25 -19.72
CA PRO A 64 -5.80 -3.81 -20.01
C PRO A 64 -6.94 -2.98 -19.41
N ASN A 65 -8.06 -3.61 -19.08
CA ASN A 65 -9.23 -2.95 -18.48
C ASN A 65 -9.22 -3.01 -16.95
N GLY A 66 -8.26 -3.69 -16.34
CA GLY A 66 -8.06 -3.75 -14.89
C GLY A 66 -7.30 -2.54 -14.34
N ASN A 67 -7.39 -2.33 -13.04
CA ASN A 67 -6.61 -1.33 -12.34
C ASN A 67 -5.76 -2.00 -11.27
N LEU A 68 -4.45 -1.75 -11.25
CA LEU A 68 -3.54 -2.18 -10.19
C LEU A 68 -3.19 -0.98 -9.32
N VAL A 69 -3.28 -1.15 -8.00
CA VAL A 69 -2.98 -0.10 -7.02
C VAL A 69 -2.06 -0.67 -5.94
N MET A 70 -1.08 0.12 -5.51
CA MET A 70 -0.20 -0.19 -4.39
C MET A 70 0.08 1.06 -3.55
N SER A 71 0.40 0.86 -2.28
CA SER A 71 0.91 1.94 -1.42
C SER A 71 2.25 2.43 -1.94
N ALA A 72 2.47 3.74 -1.89
CA ALA A 72 3.71 4.39 -2.34
C ALA A 72 4.19 5.43 -1.31
N GLN A 73 4.16 5.03 -0.05
CA GLN A 73 4.46 5.90 1.08
C GLN A 73 5.90 6.38 1.09
N SER A 74 6.12 7.58 1.63
CA SER A 74 7.45 8.24 1.75
C SER A 74 7.64 8.82 3.15
N PRO A 75 7.56 8.01 4.23
CA PRO A 75 7.70 8.49 5.60
C PRO A 75 9.09 9.10 5.89
N GLN A 76 10.09 8.83 5.07
CA GLN A 76 11.40 9.47 5.16
C GLN A 76 11.36 10.98 4.92
N LEU A 77 10.28 11.52 4.35
CA LEU A 77 10.07 12.96 4.19
C LEU A 77 9.39 13.61 5.40
N SER A 78 8.94 12.82 6.38
CA SER A 78 8.27 13.31 7.59
C SER A 78 9.20 14.15 8.48
N ASP A 79 8.61 14.82 9.47
CA ASP A 79 9.38 15.59 10.43
C ASP A 79 10.37 14.69 11.18
N PRO A 80 11.69 15.03 11.22
CA PRO A 80 12.70 14.21 11.86
C PRO A 80 12.48 14.02 13.37
N GLN A 81 11.67 14.86 14.03
CA GLN A 81 11.30 14.68 15.43
C GLN A 81 10.54 13.38 15.70
N HIS A 82 9.90 12.82 14.66
CA HIS A 82 9.13 11.57 14.74
C HIS A 82 9.93 10.32 14.34
N TRP A 83 11.17 10.48 13.89
CA TRP A 83 11.98 9.35 13.48
C TRP A 83 12.50 8.58 14.70
N SER A 84 12.21 7.29 14.75
CA SER A 84 12.53 6.44 15.90
C SER A 84 13.46 5.27 15.56
N ASP A 85 13.63 4.94 14.26
CA ASP A 85 14.37 3.76 13.82
C ASP A 85 15.24 4.04 12.57
N PRO A 86 16.47 4.54 12.77
CA PRO A 86 17.01 5.14 13.99
C PRO A 86 16.54 6.59 14.18
N PRO A 87 16.51 7.13 15.40
CA PRO A 87 16.34 8.55 15.63
C PRO A 87 17.58 9.33 15.20
N VAL A 88 17.39 10.58 14.80
CA VAL A 88 18.49 11.52 14.53
C VAL A 88 18.64 12.53 15.67
N PRO A 89 19.85 13.09 15.91
CA PRO A 89 20.06 14.11 16.93
C PRO A 89 19.11 15.31 16.72
N GLU A 90 18.54 15.83 17.80
CA GLU A 90 17.66 17.00 17.76
C GLU A 90 18.32 18.21 17.10
N THR A 91 19.63 18.38 17.30
CA THR A 91 20.44 19.46 16.69
C THR A 91 20.45 19.41 15.15
N TRP A 92 20.03 18.30 14.53
CA TRP A 92 19.96 18.15 13.08
C TRP A 92 18.58 18.48 12.51
N TRP A 93 17.53 18.51 13.31
CA TRP A 93 16.15 18.60 12.83
C TRP A 93 15.92 19.81 11.92
N GLU A 94 16.39 20.98 12.34
CA GLU A 94 16.21 22.20 11.54
C GLU A 94 16.97 22.13 10.20
N THR A 95 18.19 21.61 10.23
CA THR A 95 19.00 21.40 9.01
C THR A 95 18.30 20.42 8.07
N ILE A 96 17.70 19.34 8.60
CA ILE A 96 16.94 18.35 7.80
C ILE A 96 15.71 19.01 7.18
N ARG A 97 14.90 19.72 7.97
CA ARG A 97 13.71 20.42 7.46
C ARG A 97 14.04 21.40 6.35
N GLN A 98 15.13 22.13 6.47
CA GLN A 98 15.57 23.11 5.47
C GLN A 98 16.13 22.48 4.19
N ASN A 99 16.78 21.33 4.28
CA ASN A 99 17.54 20.75 3.16
C ASN A 99 16.92 19.46 2.56
N HIS A 100 15.88 18.89 3.18
CA HIS A 100 15.19 17.73 2.60
C HIS A 100 14.68 18.07 1.20
N PRO A 101 14.92 17.25 0.17
CA PRO A 101 14.35 17.44 -1.16
C PRO A 101 12.81 17.47 -1.07
N PRO A 102 12.14 18.34 -1.82
CA PRO A 102 10.68 18.35 -1.84
C PRO A 102 10.14 17.06 -2.46
N PHE A 103 8.95 16.66 -2.02
CA PHE A 103 8.25 15.52 -2.60
C PHE A 103 8.04 15.74 -4.10
N ASP A 104 8.42 14.75 -4.88
CA ASP A 104 8.16 14.63 -6.30
C ASP A 104 7.62 13.21 -6.59
N ALA A 105 6.48 13.12 -7.27
CA ALA A 105 5.81 11.84 -7.51
C ALA A 105 6.68 10.86 -8.35
N CYS A 106 7.53 11.38 -9.21
CA CYS A 106 8.42 10.58 -10.06
C CYS A 106 9.75 10.25 -9.39
N GLN A 107 10.35 11.20 -8.65
CA GLN A 107 11.70 11.08 -8.14
C GLN A 107 11.78 10.54 -6.70
N THR A 108 10.82 10.92 -5.83
CA THR A 108 10.84 10.50 -4.43
C THR A 108 10.66 8.98 -4.33
N PRO A 109 11.63 8.22 -3.81
CA PRO A 109 11.47 6.79 -3.65
C PRO A 109 10.41 6.46 -2.59
N THR A 110 9.80 5.29 -2.69
CA THR A 110 8.97 4.76 -1.62
C THR A 110 9.85 4.25 -0.47
N SER A 111 9.31 4.25 0.74
CA SER A 111 9.98 3.70 1.91
C SER A 111 8.98 2.87 2.74
N ARG A 112 9.49 1.80 3.38
CA ARG A 112 8.70 0.88 4.22
C ARG A 112 7.55 0.13 3.52
N CYS A 113 7.41 0.28 2.18
CA CYS A 113 6.41 -0.43 1.38
C CYS A 113 6.94 -1.73 0.76
N GLY A 114 8.25 -1.96 0.82
CA GLY A 114 8.92 -3.08 0.15
C GLY A 114 9.30 -2.79 -1.30
N VAL A 115 10.00 -3.74 -1.92
CA VAL A 115 10.60 -3.54 -3.26
C VAL A 115 9.57 -3.59 -4.40
N VAL A 116 8.44 -4.27 -4.23
CA VAL A 116 7.42 -4.40 -5.29
C VAL A 116 6.70 -3.08 -5.53
N PRO A 117 6.19 -2.35 -4.53
CA PRO A 117 5.62 -1.02 -4.74
C PRO A 117 6.60 -0.01 -5.35
N GLU A 118 7.88 -0.06 -4.97
CA GLU A 118 8.89 0.81 -5.58
C GLU A 118 9.12 0.47 -7.07
N ALA A 119 9.24 -0.82 -7.41
CA ALA A 119 9.33 -1.24 -8.80
C ALA A 119 8.06 -0.89 -9.60
N PHE A 120 6.87 -1.00 -8.96
CA PHE A 120 5.60 -0.63 -9.60
C PHE A 120 5.48 0.88 -9.82
N ARG A 121 5.95 1.70 -8.89
CA ARG A 121 6.00 3.17 -9.06
C ARG A 121 6.77 3.58 -10.32
N LEU A 122 7.84 2.85 -10.61
CA LEU A 122 8.68 3.08 -11.80
C LEU A 122 8.18 2.36 -13.07
N TRP A 123 7.09 1.59 -12.95
CA TRP A 123 6.58 0.84 -14.09
C TRP A 123 5.95 1.76 -15.14
N PRO A 124 6.22 1.53 -16.45
CA PRO A 124 5.69 2.40 -17.51
C PRO A 124 4.18 2.59 -17.43
N GLY A 125 3.73 3.84 -17.40
CA GLY A 125 2.33 4.22 -17.31
C GLY A 125 1.72 4.15 -15.91
N THR A 126 2.49 3.83 -14.87
CA THR A 126 2.07 3.99 -13.48
C THR A 126 2.07 5.47 -13.10
N ARG A 127 1.03 5.89 -12.38
CA ARG A 127 0.89 7.24 -11.80
C ARG A 127 0.99 7.14 -10.29
N ARG A 128 1.34 8.24 -9.63
CA ARG A 128 1.39 8.37 -8.16
C ARG A 128 0.61 9.60 -7.72
N SER A 129 -0.11 9.50 -6.60
CA SER A 129 -0.81 10.62 -5.99
C SER A 129 0.17 11.63 -5.37
N SER A 130 -0.32 12.84 -5.10
CA SER A 130 0.50 13.98 -4.70
C SER A 130 0.77 14.08 -3.20
N HIS A 131 0.21 13.18 -2.37
CA HIS A 131 0.43 13.26 -0.92
C HIS A 131 1.88 12.91 -0.54
N PRO A 132 2.63 13.81 0.13
CA PRO A 132 4.07 13.64 0.33
C PRO A 132 4.45 12.44 1.23
N LEU A 133 3.58 12.02 2.14
CA LEU A 133 3.90 10.97 3.11
C LEU A 133 3.19 9.63 2.80
N VAL A 134 1.90 9.65 2.42
CA VAL A 134 1.06 8.45 2.30
C VAL A 134 0.42 8.31 0.92
N SER A 135 1.18 8.63 -0.14
CA SER A 135 0.72 8.48 -1.51
C SER A 135 0.46 7.01 -1.91
N LEU A 136 -0.33 6.84 -2.97
CA LEU A 136 -0.56 5.56 -3.64
C LEU A 136 -0.09 5.65 -5.09
N CYS A 137 0.26 4.50 -5.66
CA CYS A 137 0.49 4.34 -7.09
C CYS A 137 -0.64 3.54 -7.73
N ALA A 138 -1.01 3.90 -8.97
CA ALA A 138 -2.01 3.17 -9.74
C ALA A 138 -1.64 3.10 -11.22
N LYS A 139 -2.04 2.00 -11.87
CA LYS A 139 -1.99 1.81 -13.33
C LYS A 139 -3.28 1.15 -13.78
N GLY A 140 -3.86 1.64 -14.86
CA GLY A 140 -5.11 1.18 -15.45
C GLY A 140 -6.00 2.35 -15.87
N PRO A 141 -7.17 2.08 -16.48
CA PRO A 141 -8.06 3.12 -16.99
C PRO A 141 -8.54 4.12 -15.94
N ALA A 142 -8.73 3.69 -14.69
CA ALA A 142 -9.19 4.55 -13.60
C ALA A 142 -8.05 5.21 -12.80
N ALA A 143 -6.79 5.00 -13.14
CA ALA A 143 -5.65 5.44 -12.32
C ALA A 143 -5.66 6.96 -12.03
N GLU A 144 -5.96 7.78 -13.03
CA GLU A 144 -6.02 9.24 -12.86
C GLU A 144 -7.12 9.66 -11.89
N MET A 145 -8.33 9.16 -12.08
CA MET A 145 -9.47 9.44 -11.21
C MET A 145 -9.24 8.93 -9.78
N LEU A 146 -8.65 7.74 -9.63
CA LEU A 146 -8.34 7.17 -8.32
C LEU A 146 -7.37 8.05 -7.52
N LEU A 147 -6.33 8.57 -8.17
CA LEU A 147 -5.23 9.28 -7.51
C LEU A 147 -5.45 10.79 -7.40
N ALA A 148 -6.45 11.35 -8.10
CA ALA A 148 -6.79 12.76 -7.99
C ALA A 148 -7.25 13.12 -6.57
N ASP A 149 -6.93 14.35 -6.13
CA ASP A 149 -7.51 14.99 -4.94
C ASP A 149 -7.35 14.19 -3.63
N GLN A 150 -6.17 13.61 -3.39
CA GLN A 150 -5.88 13.01 -2.08
C GLN A 150 -5.68 14.12 -1.02
N PRO A 151 -6.56 14.23 0.00
CA PRO A 151 -6.49 15.30 0.97
C PRO A 151 -5.23 15.25 1.83
N LEU A 152 -4.60 16.40 2.06
CA LEU A 152 -3.36 16.52 2.83
C LEU A 152 -3.55 16.10 4.31
N HIS A 153 -4.69 16.45 4.90
CA HIS A 153 -4.94 16.28 6.33
C HIS A 153 -5.81 15.05 6.68
N ASP A 154 -6.36 14.36 5.68
CA ASP A 154 -7.07 13.09 5.84
C ASP A 154 -6.88 12.20 4.60
N PRO A 155 -5.63 11.76 4.38
CA PRO A 155 -5.22 11.15 3.11
C PRO A 155 -5.81 9.76 2.85
N LEU A 156 -6.41 9.12 3.87
CA LEU A 156 -6.97 7.76 3.80
C LEU A 156 -8.46 7.71 4.17
N GLY A 157 -9.11 8.88 4.36
CA GLY A 157 -10.54 9.02 4.67
C GLY A 157 -11.45 9.04 3.44
N GLU A 158 -12.65 9.62 3.58
CA GLU A 158 -13.74 9.58 2.58
C GLU A 158 -13.44 10.27 1.26
N ALA A 159 -12.56 11.25 1.22
CA ALA A 159 -12.13 11.92 -0.01
C ALA A 159 -10.84 11.30 -0.60
N SER A 160 -10.35 10.20 -0.03
CA SER A 160 -9.09 9.57 -0.42
C SER A 160 -9.24 8.62 -1.60
N PRO A 161 -8.11 8.18 -2.17
CA PRO A 161 -8.09 7.08 -3.12
C PRO A 161 -8.72 5.78 -2.59
N LEU A 162 -8.68 5.51 -1.27
CA LEU A 162 -9.28 4.31 -0.68
C LEU A 162 -10.81 4.30 -0.82
N ALA A 163 -11.47 5.43 -0.57
CA ALA A 163 -12.92 5.55 -0.76
C ALA A 163 -13.32 5.42 -2.24
N LYS A 164 -12.47 5.91 -3.15
CA LYS A 164 -12.68 5.74 -4.60
C LYS A 164 -12.51 4.29 -5.03
N LEU A 165 -11.52 3.57 -4.46
CA LEU A 165 -11.35 2.13 -4.66
C LEU A 165 -12.58 1.34 -4.21
N GLU A 166 -13.13 1.66 -3.03
CA GLU A 166 -14.34 1.01 -2.54
C GLU A 166 -15.52 1.22 -3.50
N LYS A 167 -15.73 2.44 -4.02
CA LYS A 167 -16.76 2.76 -5.03
C LYS A 167 -16.58 1.99 -6.35
N LEU A 168 -15.35 1.62 -6.70
CA LEU A 168 -15.04 0.77 -7.85
C LEU A 168 -15.15 -0.73 -7.55
N ASN A 169 -15.68 -1.12 -6.39
CA ASN A 169 -15.73 -2.50 -5.92
C ASN A 169 -14.36 -3.19 -5.96
N ALA A 170 -13.32 -2.46 -5.54
CA ALA A 170 -11.96 -2.97 -5.55
C ALA A 170 -11.82 -4.21 -4.65
N LEU A 171 -10.93 -5.09 -5.08
CA LEU A 171 -10.50 -6.26 -4.34
C LEU A 171 -9.12 -6.02 -3.73
N ILE A 172 -8.89 -6.62 -2.59
CA ILE A 172 -7.59 -6.57 -1.90
C ILE A 172 -6.92 -7.92 -2.05
N LEU A 173 -5.66 -7.91 -2.43
CA LEU A 173 -4.79 -9.08 -2.47
C LEU A 173 -3.61 -8.86 -1.52
N MET A 174 -3.50 -9.70 -0.50
CA MET A 174 -2.39 -9.70 0.44
C MET A 174 -1.56 -10.96 0.23
N ILE A 175 -0.27 -10.82 -0.09
CA ILE A 175 0.63 -11.94 -0.39
C ILE A 175 1.77 -11.96 0.62
N GLY A 176 1.77 -12.92 1.53
CA GLY A 176 2.84 -13.14 2.50
C GLY A 176 3.01 -12.06 3.55
N CYS A 177 2.04 -11.16 3.70
CA CYS A 177 2.05 -10.09 4.68
C CYS A 177 0.89 -10.23 5.67
N GLY A 178 1.02 -9.59 6.82
CA GLY A 178 0.02 -9.58 7.88
C GLY A 178 -0.97 -8.45 7.73
N TRP A 179 -2.02 -8.47 8.57
CA TRP A 179 -3.10 -7.50 8.55
C TRP A 179 -2.63 -6.08 8.88
N GLU A 180 -1.57 -5.93 9.69
CA GLU A 180 -0.92 -4.66 10.02
C GLU A 180 -0.40 -3.90 8.77
N THR A 181 -0.27 -4.58 7.64
CA THR A 181 0.15 -3.96 6.38
C THR A 181 -1.02 -3.53 5.49
N CYS A 182 -2.26 -3.84 5.87
CA CYS A 182 -3.44 -3.61 5.05
C CYS A 182 -3.89 -2.14 5.07
N THR A 183 -3.18 -1.27 4.36
CA THR A 183 -3.50 0.16 4.24
C THR A 183 -4.96 0.42 3.88
N ALA A 184 -5.61 -0.48 3.13
CA ALA A 184 -7.00 -0.35 2.73
C ALA A 184 -7.98 -0.25 3.92
N LEU A 185 -7.66 -0.86 5.06
CA LEU A 185 -8.49 -0.83 6.27
C LEU A 185 -8.48 0.52 7.00
N HIS A 186 -7.53 1.42 6.70
CA HIS A 186 -7.58 2.77 7.27
C HIS A 186 -8.84 3.55 6.88
N LEU A 187 -9.48 3.25 5.76
CA LEU A 187 -10.78 3.84 5.44
C LEU A 187 -11.84 3.48 6.50
N ALA A 188 -11.89 2.20 6.88
CA ALA A 188 -12.79 1.74 7.93
C ALA A 188 -12.43 2.33 9.31
N GLU A 189 -11.15 2.43 9.62
CA GLU A 189 -10.66 3.08 10.84
C GLU A 189 -11.10 4.55 10.89
N ARG A 190 -10.97 5.30 9.79
CA ARG A 190 -11.42 6.70 9.72
C ARG A 190 -12.92 6.85 9.95
N ARG A 191 -13.73 5.93 9.41
CA ARG A 191 -15.18 5.87 9.63
C ARG A 191 -15.56 5.49 11.05
N ALA A 192 -14.84 4.53 11.62
CA ALA A 192 -15.07 4.06 12.99
C ALA A 192 -14.70 5.13 14.03
N LEU A 193 -13.60 5.84 13.81
CA LEU A 193 -12.98 6.77 14.73
C LEU A 193 -12.88 8.19 14.13
N PRO A 194 -14.02 8.87 13.85
CA PRO A 194 -14.00 10.19 13.20
C PRO A 194 -13.30 11.27 14.04
N ASN A 195 -13.28 11.09 15.36
CA ASN A 195 -12.66 11.97 16.34
C ASN A 195 -11.32 11.43 16.86
N ALA A 196 -10.65 10.53 16.10
CA ALA A 196 -9.34 10.02 16.50
C ALA A 196 -8.38 11.18 16.81
N PRO A 197 -7.50 11.02 17.80
CA PRO A 197 -6.44 11.99 18.06
C PRO A 197 -5.69 12.30 16.78
N ARG A 198 -5.22 13.53 16.66
CA ARG A 198 -4.45 13.96 15.50
C ARG A 198 -3.03 14.27 15.93
N PHE A 199 -2.09 14.04 15.04
CA PHE A 199 -0.70 14.42 15.25
C PHE A 199 -0.24 15.38 14.16
N SER A 200 0.63 16.29 14.52
CA SER A 200 1.24 17.22 13.59
C SER A 200 2.53 16.62 13.07
N ASP A 201 2.61 16.53 11.77
CA ASP A 201 3.81 16.13 11.03
C ASP A 201 4.18 17.25 10.05
N GLY A 202 5.16 17.03 9.20
CA GLY A 202 5.55 17.97 8.16
C GLY A 202 6.19 17.26 6.98
N ALA A 203 6.25 17.97 5.86
CA ALA A 203 6.97 17.49 4.68
C ALA A 203 7.40 18.65 3.77
N PRO A 204 8.51 18.51 3.04
CA PRO A 204 8.90 19.47 2.01
C PRO A 204 8.11 19.22 0.72
N VAL A 205 7.53 20.26 0.17
CA VAL A 205 6.76 20.24 -1.10
C VAL A 205 7.12 21.45 -1.96
N ILE A 206 6.70 21.43 -3.24
CA ILE A 206 6.76 22.60 -4.11
C ILE A 206 5.37 23.26 -4.14
N ILE A 207 5.31 24.54 -3.80
CA ILE A 207 4.11 25.38 -3.91
C ILE A 207 4.48 26.61 -4.75
N ASN A 208 3.77 26.85 -5.85
CA ASN A 208 4.03 27.96 -6.77
C ASN A 208 5.48 28.02 -7.29
N GLY A 209 6.11 26.87 -7.49
CA GLY A 209 7.49 26.77 -7.96
C GLY A 209 8.56 26.89 -6.87
N GLU A 210 8.19 27.12 -5.63
CA GLU A 210 9.10 27.27 -4.51
C GLU A 210 9.02 26.10 -3.53
N ARG A 211 10.17 25.67 -3.01
CA ARG A 211 10.23 24.67 -1.96
C ARG A 211 9.71 25.26 -0.64
N GLN A 212 8.74 24.59 -0.06
CA GLN A 212 8.19 24.95 1.25
C GLN A 212 8.14 23.73 2.16
N TRP A 213 8.39 23.92 3.44
CA TRP A 213 8.07 22.95 4.49
C TRP A 213 6.64 23.21 4.96
N ILE A 214 5.74 22.25 4.77
CA ILE A 214 4.35 22.38 5.18
C ILE A 214 4.06 21.56 6.43
N SER A 215 3.20 22.08 7.30
CA SER A 215 2.65 21.32 8.42
C SER A 215 1.48 20.47 7.94
N ILE A 216 1.45 19.21 8.35
CA ILE A 216 0.43 18.23 8.01
C ILE A 216 -0.17 17.70 9.31
N ASN A 217 -1.43 18.03 9.57
CA ASN A 217 -2.14 17.54 10.75
C ASN A 217 -3.04 16.37 10.34
N MET A 218 -2.58 15.13 10.63
CA MET A 218 -3.26 13.90 10.25
C MET A 218 -3.89 13.21 11.46
N PRO A 219 -4.97 12.41 11.26
CA PRO A 219 -5.42 11.50 12.28
C PRO A 219 -4.32 10.51 12.65
N LEU A 220 -4.22 10.19 13.92
CA LEU A 220 -3.39 9.07 14.35
C LEU A 220 -3.97 7.78 13.78
N MET A 221 -3.13 7.03 13.09
CA MET A 221 -3.49 5.76 12.46
C MET A 221 -2.71 4.63 13.14
N ASP A 222 -3.41 3.57 13.53
CA ASP A 222 -2.80 2.44 14.21
C ASP A 222 -3.14 1.12 13.49
N SER A 223 -2.25 0.71 12.60
CA SER A 223 -2.42 -0.54 11.84
C SER A 223 -2.27 -1.81 12.67
N GLU A 224 -1.72 -1.77 13.89
CA GLU A 224 -1.67 -2.93 14.78
C GLU A 224 -3.08 -3.37 15.20
N THR A 225 -4.03 -2.44 15.27
CA THR A 225 -5.45 -2.73 15.53
C THR A 225 -6.08 -3.59 14.44
N PHE A 226 -5.48 -3.66 13.25
CA PHE A 226 -6.00 -4.49 12.15
C PHE A 226 -5.70 -5.97 12.33
N VAL A 227 -4.77 -6.36 13.20
CA VAL A 227 -4.46 -7.79 13.42
C VAL A 227 -5.67 -8.55 14.00
N PRO A 228 -6.27 -8.16 15.13
CA PRO A 228 -7.46 -8.83 15.65
C PRO A 228 -8.70 -8.66 14.75
N VAL A 229 -8.85 -7.51 14.09
CA VAL A 229 -9.93 -7.25 13.13
C VAL A 229 -9.81 -8.20 11.93
N GLY A 230 -8.62 -8.32 11.37
CA GLY A 230 -8.33 -9.16 10.22
C GLY A 230 -8.57 -10.65 10.51
N GLN A 231 -8.28 -11.13 11.72
CA GLN A 231 -8.63 -12.50 12.14
C GLN A 231 -10.14 -12.77 12.04
N LYS A 232 -10.99 -11.76 12.30
CA LYS A 232 -12.45 -11.89 12.14
C LYS A 232 -12.86 -11.84 10.67
N ILE A 233 -12.15 -11.07 9.85
CA ILE A 233 -12.36 -11.01 8.40
C ILE A 233 -11.92 -12.32 7.74
N ASP A 234 -10.84 -12.96 8.19
CA ASP A 234 -10.36 -14.26 7.69
C ASP A 234 -11.44 -15.38 7.79
N GLY A 235 -12.34 -15.31 8.76
CA GLY A 235 -13.42 -16.27 8.95
C GLY A 235 -14.68 -16.01 8.11
N GLN A 236 -14.70 -15.00 7.25
CA GLN A 236 -15.91 -14.65 6.47
C GLN A 236 -16.01 -15.44 5.16
N SER A 237 -17.24 -15.68 4.73
CA SER A 237 -17.53 -16.48 3.52
C SER A 237 -17.04 -15.84 2.20
N PHE A 238 -16.82 -14.53 2.18
CA PHE A 238 -16.29 -13.84 1.00
C PHE A 238 -14.76 -13.89 0.90
N MET A 239 -14.08 -14.32 1.97
CA MET A 239 -12.62 -14.42 2.00
C MET A 239 -12.16 -15.62 1.17
N GLN A 240 -11.24 -15.37 0.24
CA GLN A 240 -10.55 -16.40 -0.49
C GLN A 240 -9.13 -16.54 0.04
N HIS A 241 -8.74 -17.76 0.33
CA HIS A 241 -7.38 -18.11 0.73
C HIS A 241 -6.72 -18.95 -0.35
N GLY A 242 -5.43 -18.77 -0.56
CA GLY A 242 -4.65 -19.54 -1.53
C GLY A 242 -3.15 -19.36 -1.31
N HIS A 243 -2.39 -19.77 -2.30
CA HIS A 243 -0.94 -19.58 -2.34
C HIS A 243 -0.55 -18.87 -3.62
N ILE A 244 0.36 -17.91 -3.51
CA ILE A 244 1.02 -17.25 -4.63
C ILE A 244 2.52 -17.53 -4.47
N GLY A 245 3.08 -18.34 -5.36
CA GLY A 245 4.38 -18.96 -5.14
C GLY A 245 4.37 -19.82 -3.88
N GLU A 246 5.34 -19.61 -3.00
CA GLU A 246 5.44 -20.31 -1.70
C GLU A 246 4.67 -19.60 -0.58
N SER A 247 3.96 -18.50 -0.89
CA SER A 247 3.36 -17.66 0.14
C SER A 247 1.87 -17.82 0.26
N PHE A 248 1.38 -17.87 1.50
CA PHE A 248 -0.04 -17.74 1.78
C PHE A 248 -0.56 -16.37 1.31
N ALA A 249 -1.74 -16.38 0.71
CA ALA A 249 -2.40 -15.19 0.20
C ALA A 249 -3.86 -15.10 0.64
N ARG A 250 -4.34 -13.85 0.80
CA ARG A 250 -5.72 -13.48 1.09
C ARG A 250 -6.26 -12.63 -0.05
N PHE A 251 -7.46 -12.93 -0.51
CA PHE A 251 -8.11 -12.19 -1.57
C PHE A 251 -9.57 -11.94 -1.20
N PHE A 252 -9.99 -10.66 -1.16
CA PHE A 252 -11.28 -10.29 -0.62
C PHE A 252 -11.79 -8.93 -1.12
N PRO A 253 -13.12 -8.67 -1.12
CA PRO A 253 -13.70 -7.38 -1.45
C PRO A 253 -13.39 -6.33 -0.38
N LEU A 254 -12.88 -5.16 -0.80
CA LEU A 254 -12.61 -4.04 0.11
C LEU A 254 -13.85 -3.62 0.90
N GLN A 255 -14.98 -3.43 0.21
CA GLN A 255 -16.22 -2.97 0.84
C GLN A 255 -16.71 -3.89 1.97
N ALA A 256 -16.71 -5.20 1.73
CA ALA A 256 -17.16 -6.18 2.72
C ALA A 256 -16.22 -6.21 3.95
N ALA A 257 -14.91 -6.16 3.71
CA ALA A 257 -13.92 -6.10 4.78
C ALA A 257 -14.01 -4.79 5.58
N SER A 258 -14.18 -3.64 4.90
CA SER A 258 -14.34 -2.33 5.53
C SER A 258 -15.56 -2.27 6.45
N GLN A 259 -16.70 -2.84 6.03
CA GLN A 259 -17.92 -2.87 6.86
C GLN A 259 -17.74 -3.66 8.16
N ILE A 260 -16.99 -4.75 8.14
CA ILE A 260 -16.68 -5.54 9.34
C ILE A 260 -15.67 -4.78 10.21
N ALA A 261 -14.60 -4.27 9.61
CA ALA A 261 -13.57 -3.52 10.32
C ALA A 261 -14.17 -2.28 11.02
N GLU A 262 -15.02 -1.52 10.35
CA GLU A 262 -15.70 -0.35 10.92
C GLU A 262 -16.52 -0.72 12.17
N LYS A 263 -17.29 -1.81 12.13
CA LYS A 263 -18.07 -2.27 13.29
C LYS A 263 -17.19 -2.66 14.47
N LEU A 264 -16.09 -3.38 14.21
CA LEU A 264 -15.20 -3.86 15.26
C LEU A 264 -14.38 -2.72 15.90
N LEU A 265 -13.88 -1.79 15.09
CA LEU A 265 -13.07 -0.66 15.55
C LEU A 265 -13.89 0.41 16.31
N ARG A 266 -15.21 0.47 16.14
CA ARG A 266 -16.09 1.36 16.95
C ARG A 266 -16.25 0.90 18.39
N VAL A 267 -16.02 -0.36 18.69
CA VAL A 267 -16.27 -0.98 20.01
C VAL A 267 -14.97 -1.22 20.77
N SER A 268 -13.82 -0.99 20.11
CA SER A 268 -12.48 -1.10 20.69
C SER A 268 -12.07 0.21 21.36
#